data_cc34e76518fd9330e8b4173b310c3789
#
_entry.id   cc34e76518fd9330e8b4173b310c3789
#
_cell.length_a   1.000
_cell.length_b   1.000
_cell.length_c   1.000
_cell.angle_alpha   90.00
_cell.angle_beta   90.00
_cell.angle_gamma   90.00
#
_symmetry.space_group_name_H-M   'P 1'
#
loop_
_entity.id
_entity.type
_entity.pdbx_description
1 polymer ?
#
loop_
_entity_poly.entity_id
_entity_poly.type
_entity_poly.pdbx_seq_one_letter_code
_entity_poly.pdbx_strand_id
1 'polypeptide(L)'
;TESLDAIGGIKAIDARLLTTCGVGNLTNGLAAKPYMRKVLTSVWLDEARKRGLDAAIINPNHYVFVKDLDPADYELGLRVILEHDMDAFEALEDIADRKKGVEVSRRSSYDGLDAEEAICAKIKDGYKERAEGVVERDGTEYPYKDRIVVQTAEVIQRIEPLEFINTHLMKTMNELGDGFGRGEVSLPHLLKSADVMKQVMGFLEAYMKRSAGVDVYDQVEYKGTIVLGTVHQDVHSIGKDLAKTLFENYGYRVIDLGVMTPLQAFIDAAKEHNATAIGMSALLVQTSNHM
;
A
#
# COMPACT_ATOMS: atom_id res chain seq x y z
N THR A 1 -2.10 16.38 -7.09
CA THR A 1 -2.59 17.77 -7.18
C THR A 1 -1.49 18.77 -6.91
N GLU A 2 -0.68 18.65 -5.85
CA GLU A 2 0.36 19.64 -5.48
C GLU A 2 1.32 19.97 -6.64
N SER A 3 1.80 18.99 -7.39
CA SER A 3 2.68 19.24 -8.55
C SER A 3 1.96 19.97 -9.68
N LEU A 4 0.68 19.72 -9.90
CA LEU A 4 -0.14 20.44 -10.88
C LEU A 4 -0.38 21.88 -10.43
N ASP A 5 -0.64 22.09 -9.16
CA ASP A 5 -0.86 23.41 -8.58
C ASP A 5 0.44 24.22 -8.57
N ALA A 6 1.59 23.58 -8.32
CA ALA A 6 2.90 24.19 -8.41
C ALA A 6 3.22 24.72 -9.83
N ILE A 7 2.85 23.96 -10.90
CA ILE A 7 3.02 24.43 -12.27
C ILE A 7 2.25 25.72 -12.51
N GLY A 8 0.98 25.78 -12.11
CA GLY A 8 0.14 26.97 -12.21
C GLY A 8 0.68 28.14 -11.38
N GLY A 9 1.16 27.87 -10.16
CA GLY A 9 1.77 28.85 -9.28
C GLY A 9 3.03 29.48 -9.87
N ILE A 10 3.92 28.68 -10.49
CA ILE A 10 5.13 29.19 -11.16
C ILE A 10 4.74 30.11 -12.32
N LYS A 11 3.78 29.71 -13.14
CA LYS A 11 3.29 30.51 -14.26
C LYS A 11 2.60 31.81 -13.81
N ALA A 12 1.97 31.81 -12.66
CA ALA A 12 1.37 33.00 -12.06
C ALA A 12 2.43 34.03 -11.57
N ILE A 13 3.62 33.55 -11.17
CA ILE A 13 4.74 34.45 -10.79
C ILE A 13 5.30 35.15 -12.03
N ASP A 14 5.61 34.41 -13.09
CA ASP A 14 6.06 34.96 -14.38
C ASP A 14 5.76 33.93 -15.49
N ALA A 15 4.86 34.28 -16.41
CA ALA A 15 4.47 33.44 -17.51
C ALA A 15 5.62 33.05 -18.49
N ARG A 16 6.74 33.77 -18.44
CA ARG A 16 7.94 33.49 -19.25
C ARG A 16 8.78 32.34 -18.69
N LEU A 17 8.59 31.95 -17.42
CA LEU A 17 9.29 30.84 -16.83
C LEU A 17 8.85 29.55 -17.53
N LEU A 18 9.85 28.80 -18.00
CA LEU A 18 9.61 27.48 -18.59
C LEU A 18 9.59 26.40 -17.52
N THR A 19 8.60 25.55 -17.58
CA THR A 19 8.42 24.45 -16.63
C THR A 19 8.60 23.09 -17.31
N THR A 20 9.31 22.18 -16.65
CA THR A 20 9.45 20.80 -17.10
C THR A 20 9.24 19.84 -15.93
N CYS A 21 8.70 18.66 -16.21
CA CYS A 21 8.42 17.65 -15.19
C CYS A 21 8.75 16.24 -15.69
N GLY A 22 9.32 15.42 -14.79
CA GLY A 22 9.47 13.98 -14.99
C GLY A 22 8.23 13.23 -14.51
N VAL A 23 7.49 12.59 -15.43
CA VAL A 23 6.17 11.99 -15.15
C VAL A 23 6.25 10.50 -14.79
N GLY A 24 7.44 9.90 -14.88
CA GLY A 24 7.62 8.46 -14.66
C GLY A 24 7.13 7.97 -13.29
N ASN A 25 7.30 8.77 -12.25
CA ASN A 25 6.91 8.41 -10.88
C ASN A 25 5.39 8.32 -10.66
N LEU A 26 4.59 9.00 -11.47
CA LEU A 26 3.12 8.98 -11.38
C LEU A 26 2.55 7.57 -11.45
N THR A 27 3.19 6.69 -12.21
CA THR A 27 2.71 5.32 -12.46
C THR A 27 3.65 4.25 -11.92
N ASN A 28 4.42 4.58 -10.89
CA ASN A 28 5.21 3.58 -10.16
C ASN A 28 4.29 2.51 -9.57
N GLY A 29 4.71 1.25 -9.65
CA GLY A 29 3.89 0.11 -9.20
C GLY A 29 2.86 -0.39 -10.21
N LEU A 30 2.66 0.29 -11.35
CA LEU A 30 1.70 -0.10 -12.39
C LEU A 30 2.36 -0.76 -13.62
N ALA A 31 3.54 -1.35 -13.47
CA ALA A 31 4.28 -1.95 -14.60
C ALA A 31 3.46 -3.04 -15.31
N ALA A 32 2.68 -3.82 -14.55
CA ALA A 32 1.82 -4.89 -15.07
C ALA A 32 0.51 -4.40 -15.70
N LYS A 33 0.16 -3.12 -15.55
CA LYS A 33 -1.09 -2.51 -16.02
C LYS A 33 -0.83 -1.43 -17.10
N PRO A 34 -0.34 -1.80 -18.29
CA PRO A 34 0.12 -0.82 -19.31
C PRO A 34 -0.99 0.12 -19.80
N TYR A 35 -2.24 -0.34 -19.87
CA TYR A 35 -3.37 0.50 -20.24
C TYR A 35 -3.64 1.59 -19.19
N MET A 36 -3.70 1.22 -17.92
CA MET A 36 -3.88 2.16 -16.82
C MET A 36 -2.77 3.19 -16.76
N ARG A 37 -1.51 2.77 -16.98
CA ARG A 37 -0.37 3.71 -17.11
C ARG A 37 -0.59 4.73 -18.22
N LYS A 38 -1.10 4.31 -19.39
CA LYS A 38 -1.40 5.21 -20.51
C LYS A 38 -2.47 6.23 -20.13
N VAL A 39 -3.58 5.78 -19.54
CA VAL A 39 -4.66 6.67 -19.13
C VAL A 39 -4.16 7.71 -18.12
N LEU A 40 -3.58 7.27 -17.01
CA LEU A 40 -3.14 8.17 -15.95
C LEU A 40 -2.05 9.15 -16.41
N THR A 41 -1.07 8.69 -17.20
CA THR A 41 -0.03 9.56 -17.76
C THR A 41 -0.64 10.62 -18.70
N SER A 42 -1.58 10.21 -19.56
CA SER A 42 -2.18 11.11 -20.56
C SER A 42 -3.09 12.16 -19.92
N VAL A 43 -3.89 11.73 -18.94
CA VAL A 43 -4.77 12.65 -18.18
C VAL A 43 -3.95 13.65 -17.36
N TRP A 44 -2.92 13.18 -16.66
CA TRP A 44 -2.06 14.06 -15.88
C TRP A 44 -1.35 15.10 -16.76
N LEU A 45 -0.84 14.68 -17.93
CA LEU A 45 -0.19 15.59 -18.86
C LEU A 45 -1.15 16.62 -19.46
N ASP A 46 -2.39 16.23 -19.74
CA ASP A 46 -3.42 17.15 -20.21
C ASP A 46 -3.74 18.22 -19.16
N GLU A 47 -3.90 17.81 -17.90
CA GLU A 47 -4.12 18.71 -16.78
C GLU A 47 -2.90 19.63 -16.49
N ALA A 48 -1.69 19.09 -16.61
CA ALA A 48 -0.46 19.86 -16.45
C ALA A 48 -0.30 20.91 -17.57
N ARG A 49 -0.63 20.53 -18.82
CA ARG A 49 -0.62 21.42 -19.97
C ARG A 49 -1.63 22.57 -19.82
N LYS A 50 -2.84 22.28 -19.32
CA LYS A 50 -3.86 23.30 -19.03
C LYS A 50 -3.35 24.32 -18.00
N ARG A 51 -2.45 23.92 -17.11
CA ARG A 51 -1.81 24.78 -16.08
C ARG A 51 -0.51 25.44 -16.53
N GLY A 52 -0.09 25.18 -17.79
CA GLY A 52 1.06 25.84 -18.41
C GLY A 52 2.36 25.04 -18.38
N LEU A 53 2.33 23.71 -18.23
CA LEU A 53 3.52 22.88 -18.41
C LEU A 53 4.04 22.99 -19.84
N ASP A 54 5.34 23.34 -19.99
CA ASP A 54 5.97 23.54 -21.29
C ASP A 54 6.61 22.27 -21.85
N ALA A 55 7.20 21.42 -20.99
CA ALA A 55 7.86 20.19 -21.39
C ALA A 55 7.68 19.09 -20.36
N ALA A 56 7.73 17.81 -20.81
CA ALA A 56 7.67 16.65 -19.94
C ALA A 56 8.67 15.59 -20.38
N ILE A 57 9.29 14.92 -19.41
CA ILE A 57 10.11 13.73 -19.63
C ILE A 57 9.21 12.52 -19.38
N ILE A 58 8.88 11.79 -20.44
CA ILE A 58 7.99 10.62 -20.40
C ILE A 58 8.52 9.46 -21.23
N ASN A 59 8.04 8.26 -20.95
CA ASN A 59 8.16 7.17 -21.89
C ASN A 59 7.00 7.29 -22.93
N PRO A 60 7.29 7.45 -24.23
CA PRO A 60 6.26 7.61 -25.27
C PRO A 60 5.24 6.47 -25.30
N ASN A 61 5.65 5.25 -24.92
CA ASN A 61 4.76 4.09 -24.88
C ASN A 61 3.71 4.18 -23.75
N HIS A 62 3.90 5.07 -22.79
CA HIS A 62 2.95 5.33 -21.69
C HIS A 62 2.05 6.53 -21.97
N TYR A 63 2.00 7.00 -23.18
CA TYR A 63 1.19 8.16 -23.55
C TYR A 63 0.30 7.83 -24.76
N VAL A 64 -0.86 8.41 -24.76
CA VAL A 64 -1.80 8.45 -25.89
C VAL A 64 -2.48 9.83 -25.90
N PHE A 65 -2.83 10.33 -27.05
CA PHE A 65 -3.55 11.61 -27.12
C PHE A 65 -4.90 11.48 -26.43
N VAL A 66 -5.27 12.46 -25.62
CA VAL A 66 -6.53 12.47 -24.85
C VAL A 66 -7.75 12.26 -25.77
N LYS A 67 -7.73 12.82 -26.99
CA LYS A 67 -8.78 12.62 -27.99
C LYS A 67 -8.96 11.15 -28.43
N ASP A 68 -7.96 10.32 -28.21
CA ASP A 68 -7.95 8.90 -28.58
C ASP A 68 -8.23 7.99 -27.36
N LEU A 69 -8.45 8.59 -26.17
CA LEU A 69 -8.94 7.89 -24.99
C LEU A 69 -10.45 7.76 -25.01
N ASP A 70 -10.95 6.68 -24.40
CA ASP A 70 -12.36 6.59 -24.07
C ASP A 70 -12.73 7.72 -23.10
N PRO A 71 -13.79 8.52 -23.36
CA PRO A 71 -14.22 9.59 -22.47
C PRO A 71 -14.50 9.14 -21.03
N ALA A 72 -15.03 7.92 -20.84
CA ALA A 72 -15.28 7.37 -19.50
C ALA A 72 -13.97 7.03 -18.79
N ASP A 73 -12.98 6.48 -19.51
CA ASP A 73 -11.66 6.18 -18.95
C ASP A 73 -10.89 7.47 -18.59
N TYR A 74 -11.06 8.53 -19.39
CA TYR A 74 -10.50 9.85 -19.09
C TYR A 74 -11.09 10.44 -17.82
N GLU A 75 -12.41 10.34 -17.62
CA GLU A 75 -13.10 10.85 -16.44
C GLU A 75 -12.67 10.08 -15.17
N LEU A 76 -12.55 8.75 -15.25
CA LEU A 76 -11.99 7.96 -14.16
C LEU A 76 -10.55 8.39 -13.84
N GLY A 77 -9.73 8.62 -14.86
CA GLY A 77 -8.38 9.13 -14.68
C GLY A 77 -8.33 10.51 -14.00
N LEU A 78 -9.25 11.42 -14.30
CA LEU A 78 -9.38 12.72 -13.64
C LEU A 78 -9.68 12.54 -12.14
N ARG A 79 -10.67 11.72 -11.80
CA ARG A 79 -11.03 11.45 -10.39
C ARG A 79 -9.85 10.86 -9.62
N VAL A 80 -9.14 9.91 -10.23
CA VAL A 80 -7.91 9.34 -9.60
C VAL A 80 -6.87 10.42 -9.32
N ILE A 81 -6.59 11.29 -10.30
CA ILE A 81 -5.49 12.27 -10.22
C ILE A 81 -5.87 13.48 -9.36
N LEU A 82 -7.06 14.02 -9.49
CA LEU A 82 -7.47 15.25 -8.84
C LEU A 82 -8.11 15.02 -7.48
N GLU A 83 -8.86 13.94 -7.33
CA GLU A 83 -9.67 13.66 -6.13
C GLU A 83 -9.08 12.54 -5.26
N HIS A 84 -8.05 11.85 -5.75
CA HIS A 84 -7.47 10.65 -5.10
C HIS A 84 -8.52 9.54 -4.86
N ASP A 85 -9.48 9.44 -5.80
CA ASP A 85 -10.61 8.53 -5.72
C ASP A 85 -10.16 7.08 -5.97
N MET A 86 -10.22 6.27 -4.92
CA MET A 86 -9.82 4.86 -4.99
C MET A 86 -10.85 3.97 -5.69
N ASP A 87 -12.13 4.34 -5.69
CA ASP A 87 -13.16 3.59 -6.42
C ASP A 87 -12.97 3.80 -7.93
N ALA A 88 -12.61 5.03 -8.35
CA ALA A 88 -12.24 5.31 -9.74
C ALA A 88 -10.94 4.57 -10.14
N PHE A 89 -9.98 4.46 -9.22
CA PHE A 89 -8.75 3.70 -9.47
C PHE A 89 -9.05 2.21 -9.71
N GLU A 90 -9.88 1.59 -8.88
CA GLU A 90 -10.30 0.19 -9.04
C GLU A 90 -11.07 -0.04 -10.35
N ALA A 91 -12.00 0.87 -10.66
CA ALA A 91 -12.74 0.79 -11.92
C ALA A 91 -11.83 0.85 -13.14
N LEU A 92 -10.79 1.70 -13.10
CA LEU A 92 -9.80 1.80 -14.16
C LEU A 92 -8.88 0.58 -14.22
N GLU A 93 -8.55 -0.02 -13.08
CA GLU A 93 -7.80 -1.27 -12.99
C GLU A 93 -8.59 -2.43 -13.62
N ASP A 94 -9.88 -2.57 -13.33
CA ASP A 94 -10.78 -3.54 -13.92
C ASP A 94 -10.88 -3.39 -15.45
N ILE A 95 -10.93 -2.15 -15.94
CA ILE A 95 -10.93 -1.87 -17.39
C ILE A 95 -9.59 -2.32 -18.01
N ALA A 96 -8.47 -2.03 -17.33
CA ALA A 96 -7.16 -2.42 -17.82
C ALA A 96 -7.01 -3.95 -17.91
N ASP A 97 -7.54 -4.68 -16.95
CA ASP A 97 -7.53 -6.15 -16.93
C ASP A 97 -8.42 -6.74 -18.02
N ARG A 98 -9.63 -6.22 -18.21
CA ARG A 98 -10.51 -6.62 -19.31
C ARG A 98 -9.86 -6.38 -20.69
N LYS A 99 -9.19 -5.26 -20.88
CA LYS A 99 -8.46 -4.96 -22.13
C LYS A 99 -7.24 -5.87 -22.34
N LYS A 100 -6.72 -6.48 -21.29
CA LYS A 100 -5.66 -7.50 -21.34
C LYS A 100 -6.19 -8.91 -21.61
N GLY A 101 -7.52 -9.11 -21.60
CA GLY A 101 -8.15 -10.42 -21.68
C GLY A 101 -8.08 -11.21 -20.37
N VAL A 102 -7.78 -10.55 -19.27
CA VAL A 102 -7.89 -11.13 -17.92
C VAL A 102 -9.35 -11.05 -17.51
N GLU A 103 -9.94 -12.16 -17.07
CA GLU A 103 -11.24 -12.13 -16.44
C GLU A 103 -11.13 -11.29 -15.15
N VAL A 104 -11.92 -10.22 -15.10
CA VAL A 104 -12.05 -9.42 -13.89
C VAL A 104 -12.83 -10.27 -12.90
N SER A 105 -12.17 -10.72 -11.84
CA SER A 105 -12.89 -11.27 -10.71
C SER A 105 -13.76 -10.14 -10.15
N ARG A 106 -15.09 -10.25 -10.33
CA ARG A 106 -16.02 -9.41 -9.59
C ARG A 106 -15.68 -9.57 -8.12
N ARG A 107 -15.80 -8.48 -7.34
CA ARG A 107 -15.74 -8.52 -5.87
C ARG A 107 -16.38 -9.82 -5.42
N SER A 108 -15.60 -10.67 -4.78
CA SER A 108 -16.10 -11.97 -4.34
C SER A 108 -17.28 -11.70 -3.42
N SER A 109 -18.42 -12.33 -3.70
CA SER A 109 -19.50 -12.36 -2.72
C SER A 109 -18.93 -13.09 -1.51
N TYR A 110 -18.89 -12.44 -0.35
CA TYR A 110 -18.45 -13.06 0.91
C TYR A 110 -19.55 -13.94 1.49
N ASP A 111 -20.73 -13.96 0.84
CA ASP A 111 -21.87 -14.78 1.24
C ASP A 111 -21.59 -16.25 0.95
N GLY A 112 -21.69 -17.07 2.00
CA GLY A 112 -21.44 -18.51 1.91
C GLY A 112 -20.01 -18.96 2.18
N LEU A 113 -19.10 -18.02 2.46
CA LEU A 113 -17.78 -18.33 3.00
C LEU A 113 -17.85 -18.52 4.52
N ASP A 114 -16.99 -19.38 5.05
CA ASP A 114 -16.74 -19.41 6.49
C ASP A 114 -16.21 -18.06 6.97
N ALA A 115 -16.41 -17.72 8.24
CA ALA A 115 -16.08 -16.39 8.75
C ALA A 115 -14.58 -16.08 8.60
N GLU A 116 -13.73 -17.08 8.77
CA GLU A 116 -12.27 -17.01 8.59
C GLU A 116 -11.91 -16.73 7.13
N GLU A 117 -12.53 -17.46 6.21
CA GLU A 117 -12.33 -17.27 4.77
C GLU A 117 -12.86 -15.92 4.29
N ALA A 118 -14.00 -15.47 4.84
CA ALA A 118 -14.56 -14.16 4.52
C ALA A 118 -13.64 -13.02 4.95
N ILE A 119 -12.99 -13.10 6.12
CA ILE A 119 -11.99 -12.12 6.56
C ILE A 119 -10.80 -12.14 5.60
N CYS A 120 -10.26 -13.32 5.28
CA CYS A 120 -9.14 -13.46 4.34
C CYS A 120 -9.46 -12.90 2.96
N ALA A 121 -10.66 -13.16 2.44
CA ALA A 121 -11.13 -12.61 1.16
C ALA A 121 -11.24 -11.08 1.19
N LYS A 122 -11.81 -10.51 2.26
CA LYS A 122 -11.88 -9.06 2.45
C LYS A 122 -10.51 -8.41 2.54
N ILE A 123 -9.55 -9.07 3.18
CA ILE A 123 -8.16 -8.60 3.21
C ILE A 123 -7.57 -8.64 1.80
N LYS A 124 -7.74 -9.74 1.06
CA LYS A 124 -7.24 -9.86 -0.33
C LYS A 124 -7.82 -8.78 -1.23
N ASP A 125 -9.10 -8.48 -1.10
CA ASP A 125 -9.79 -7.47 -1.91
C ASP A 125 -9.51 -6.03 -1.42
N GLY A 126 -8.82 -5.86 -0.27
CA GLY A 126 -8.63 -4.57 0.37
C GLY A 126 -9.95 -3.90 0.76
N TYR A 127 -10.98 -4.71 1.02
CA TYR A 127 -12.34 -4.23 1.29
C TYR A 127 -12.44 -3.67 2.70
N LYS A 128 -12.90 -2.42 2.80
CA LYS A 128 -13.16 -1.71 4.05
C LYS A 128 -14.64 -1.44 4.22
N GLU A 129 -15.19 -1.87 5.34
CA GLU A 129 -16.52 -1.49 5.80
C GLU A 129 -16.37 -0.53 6.98
N ARG A 130 -16.24 0.77 6.67
CA ARG A 130 -16.06 1.79 7.71
C ARG A 130 -17.24 1.82 8.65
N ALA A 131 -16.99 1.51 9.90
CA ALA A 131 -17.96 1.59 10.99
C ALA A 131 -17.19 1.83 12.27
N GLU A 132 -17.54 2.88 13.00
CA GLU A 132 -16.91 3.18 14.29
C GLU A 132 -17.76 2.61 15.43
N GLY A 133 -17.11 1.99 16.39
CA GLY A 133 -17.79 1.41 17.55
C GLY A 133 -16.81 0.78 18.51
N VAL A 134 -17.37 0.00 19.42
CA VAL A 134 -16.62 -0.77 20.42
C VAL A 134 -17.10 -2.21 20.36
N VAL A 135 -16.18 -3.15 20.33
CA VAL A 135 -16.47 -4.56 20.55
C VAL A 135 -16.04 -4.94 21.95
N GLU A 136 -16.94 -5.51 22.74
CA GLU A 136 -16.65 -5.98 24.09
C GLU A 136 -16.20 -7.45 24.06
N ARG A 137 -15.10 -7.74 24.75
CA ARG A 137 -14.54 -9.09 24.87
C ARG A 137 -13.93 -9.28 26.26
N ASP A 138 -14.35 -10.35 26.94
CA ASP A 138 -13.85 -10.72 28.27
C ASP A 138 -13.85 -9.53 29.26
N GLY A 139 -14.93 -8.71 29.23
CA GLY A 139 -15.09 -7.52 30.05
C GLY A 139 -14.20 -6.34 29.63
N THR A 140 -13.60 -6.40 28.44
CA THR A 140 -12.76 -5.34 27.90
C THR A 140 -13.36 -4.79 26.62
N GLU A 141 -13.33 -3.47 26.51
CA GLU A 141 -13.77 -2.73 25.32
C GLU A 141 -12.61 -2.49 24.35
N TYR A 142 -12.82 -2.83 23.08
CA TYR A 142 -11.87 -2.61 21.99
C TYR A 142 -12.50 -1.69 20.94
N PRO A 143 -12.01 -0.44 20.78
CA PRO A 143 -12.52 0.46 19.77
C PRO A 143 -12.13 -0.02 18.37
N TYR A 144 -13.03 0.17 17.41
CA TYR A 144 -12.76 -0.16 16.00
C TYR A 144 -13.23 0.94 15.05
N LYS A 145 -12.63 0.96 13.85
CA LYS A 145 -12.97 1.85 12.73
C LYS A 145 -13.35 1.09 11.47
N ASP A 146 -13.35 -0.23 11.54
CA ASP A 146 -13.74 -1.12 10.45
C ASP A 146 -14.48 -2.34 11.02
N ARG A 147 -15.58 -2.72 10.38
CA ARG A 147 -16.43 -3.83 10.82
C ARG A 147 -15.74 -5.19 10.79
N ILE A 148 -14.64 -5.32 10.05
CA ILE A 148 -13.82 -6.53 10.03
C ILE A 148 -13.30 -6.91 11.43
N VAL A 149 -13.10 -5.92 12.32
CA VAL A 149 -12.69 -6.15 13.71
C VAL A 149 -13.79 -6.91 14.49
N VAL A 150 -15.06 -6.58 14.26
CA VAL A 150 -16.19 -7.28 14.88
C VAL A 150 -16.21 -8.75 14.42
N GLN A 151 -16.03 -8.97 13.12
CA GLN A 151 -15.98 -10.32 12.55
C GLN A 151 -14.78 -11.09 13.09
N THR A 152 -13.61 -10.45 13.23
CA THR A 152 -12.43 -11.07 13.84
C THR A 152 -12.70 -11.46 15.29
N ALA A 153 -13.38 -10.61 16.07
CA ALA A 153 -13.75 -10.91 17.44
C ALA A 153 -14.72 -12.10 17.56
N GLU A 154 -15.56 -12.34 16.54
CA GLU A 154 -16.42 -13.53 16.46
C GLU A 154 -15.61 -14.78 16.13
N VAL A 155 -14.65 -14.68 15.22
CA VAL A 155 -13.78 -15.82 14.80
C VAL A 155 -12.96 -16.33 15.97
N ILE A 156 -12.32 -15.45 16.75
CA ILE A 156 -11.50 -15.87 17.90
C ILE A 156 -12.31 -16.45 19.08
N GLN A 157 -13.63 -16.56 18.96
CA GLN A 157 -14.43 -17.37 19.90
C GLN A 157 -14.31 -18.87 19.65
N ARG A 158 -13.92 -19.25 18.44
CA ARG A 158 -13.92 -20.63 17.96
C ARG A 158 -12.52 -21.13 17.64
N ILE A 159 -11.63 -20.23 17.26
CA ILE A 159 -10.24 -20.53 16.88
C ILE A 159 -9.33 -19.71 17.80
N GLU A 160 -8.26 -20.33 18.27
CA GLU A 160 -7.21 -19.65 19.00
C GLU A 160 -6.63 -18.49 18.16
N PRO A 161 -6.47 -17.29 18.75
CA PRO A 161 -5.97 -16.13 18.00
C PRO A 161 -4.67 -16.37 17.23
N LEU A 162 -3.71 -17.06 17.84
CA LEU A 162 -2.43 -17.38 17.24
C LEU A 162 -2.56 -18.39 16.09
N GLU A 163 -3.43 -19.38 16.23
CA GLU A 163 -3.75 -20.33 15.17
C GLU A 163 -4.37 -19.59 13.97
N PHE A 164 -5.32 -18.69 14.21
CA PHE A 164 -5.93 -17.89 13.16
C PHE A 164 -4.89 -17.02 12.41
N ILE A 165 -3.98 -16.38 13.14
CA ILE A 165 -2.89 -15.60 12.54
C ILE A 165 -2.03 -16.49 11.64
N ASN A 166 -1.49 -17.58 12.17
CA ASN A 166 -0.50 -18.40 11.47
C ASN A 166 -1.09 -19.18 10.29
N THR A 167 -2.30 -19.70 10.42
CA THR A 167 -2.90 -20.58 9.40
C THR A 167 -3.67 -19.79 8.32
N HIS A 168 -4.29 -18.66 8.66
CA HIS A 168 -5.16 -17.91 7.76
C HIS A 168 -4.56 -16.57 7.33
N LEU A 169 -4.18 -15.72 8.29
CA LEU A 169 -3.72 -14.38 7.98
C LEU A 169 -2.34 -14.37 7.32
N MET A 170 -1.37 -15.14 7.85
CA MET A 170 -0.03 -15.24 7.25
C MET A 170 -0.06 -15.87 5.87
N LYS A 171 -0.92 -16.87 5.65
CA LYS A 171 -1.13 -17.45 4.32
C LYS A 171 -1.67 -16.41 3.33
N THR A 172 -2.67 -15.63 3.76
CA THR A 172 -3.26 -14.55 2.95
C THR A 172 -2.23 -13.50 2.57
N MET A 173 -1.38 -13.09 3.52
CA MET A 173 -0.28 -12.14 3.29
C MET A 173 0.71 -12.69 2.25
N ASN A 174 1.12 -13.94 2.38
CA ASN A 174 2.04 -14.57 1.45
C ASN A 174 1.46 -14.63 0.03
N GLU A 175 0.19 -15.01 -0.12
CA GLU A 175 -0.48 -15.06 -1.42
C GLU A 175 -0.55 -13.68 -2.09
N LEU A 176 -0.83 -12.61 -1.32
CA LEU A 176 -0.81 -11.22 -1.80
C LEU A 176 0.60 -10.80 -2.24
N GLY A 177 1.61 -11.12 -1.43
CA GLY A 177 3.01 -10.83 -1.75
C GLY A 177 3.46 -11.54 -3.02
N ASP A 178 3.17 -12.83 -3.16
CA ASP A 178 3.49 -13.62 -4.35
C ASP A 178 2.76 -13.09 -5.58
N GLY A 179 1.47 -12.72 -5.45
CA GLY A 179 0.68 -12.09 -6.51
C GLY A 179 1.29 -10.76 -6.97
N PHE A 180 1.78 -9.94 -6.02
CA PHE A 180 2.52 -8.72 -6.34
C PHE A 180 3.85 -9.03 -7.08
N GLY A 181 4.61 -10.01 -6.61
CA GLY A 181 5.86 -10.45 -7.27
C GLY A 181 5.64 -10.93 -8.71
N ARG A 182 4.51 -11.58 -8.99
CA ARG A 182 4.12 -11.99 -10.36
C ARG A 182 3.45 -10.88 -11.16
N GLY A 183 3.20 -9.71 -10.56
CA GLY A 183 2.52 -8.58 -11.20
C GLY A 183 1.00 -8.78 -11.38
N GLU A 184 0.40 -9.71 -10.67
CA GLU A 184 -1.05 -9.95 -10.64
C GLU A 184 -1.76 -8.94 -9.73
N VAL A 185 -1.09 -8.52 -8.66
CA VAL A 185 -1.55 -7.52 -7.69
C VAL A 185 -0.80 -6.22 -7.92
N SER A 186 -1.50 -5.11 -8.02
CA SER A 186 -0.88 -3.79 -8.11
C SER A 186 -0.40 -3.29 -6.75
N LEU A 187 0.58 -2.37 -6.73
CA LEU A 187 1.07 -1.79 -5.48
C LEU A 187 -0.04 -1.06 -4.68
N PRO A 188 -0.89 -0.21 -5.29
CA PRO A 188 -1.99 0.41 -4.56
C PRO A 188 -2.96 -0.59 -3.96
N HIS A 189 -3.26 -1.68 -4.67
CA HIS A 189 -4.11 -2.76 -4.15
C HIS A 189 -3.44 -3.44 -2.94
N LEU A 190 -2.15 -3.76 -3.04
CA LEU A 190 -1.40 -4.35 -1.92
C LEU A 190 -1.39 -3.45 -0.68
N LEU A 191 -1.22 -2.13 -0.86
CA LEU A 191 -1.27 -1.16 0.25
C LEU A 191 -2.66 -1.11 0.89
N LYS A 192 -3.72 -1.19 0.09
CA LYS A 192 -5.11 -1.24 0.56
C LYS A 192 -5.38 -2.51 1.37
N SER A 193 -4.93 -3.66 0.89
CA SER A 193 -5.01 -4.94 1.60
C SER A 193 -4.24 -4.91 2.93
N ALA A 194 -3.04 -4.33 2.93
CA ALA A 194 -2.23 -4.16 4.14
C ALA A 194 -2.93 -3.30 5.20
N ASP A 195 -3.66 -2.27 4.78
CA ASP A 195 -4.38 -1.41 5.72
C ASP A 195 -5.60 -2.11 6.35
N VAL A 196 -6.28 -2.99 5.61
CA VAL A 196 -7.31 -3.88 6.19
C VAL A 196 -6.68 -4.87 7.17
N MET A 197 -5.55 -5.50 6.80
CA MET A 197 -4.82 -6.41 7.67
C MET A 197 -4.41 -5.74 8.99
N LYS A 198 -3.96 -4.48 8.96
CA LYS A 198 -3.60 -3.72 10.17
C LYS A 198 -4.76 -3.58 11.16
N GLN A 199 -5.99 -3.48 10.69
CA GLN A 199 -7.16 -3.41 11.58
C GLN A 199 -7.34 -4.75 12.31
N VAL A 200 -7.22 -5.86 11.60
CA VAL A 200 -7.33 -7.21 12.15
C VAL A 200 -6.21 -7.48 13.16
N MET A 201 -4.96 -7.27 12.73
CA MET A 201 -3.79 -7.52 13.58
C MET A 201 -3.75 -6.62 14.82
N GLY A 202 -4.11 -5.35 14.69
CA GLY A 202 -4.15 -4.41 15.82
C GLY A 202 -5.17 -4.82 16.89
N PHE A 203 -6.30 -5.37 16.49
CA PHE A 203 -7.26 -5.94 17.44
C PHE A 203 -6.72 -7.20 18.11
N LEU A 204 -6.17 -8.15 17.35
CA LEU A 204 -5.62 -9.40 17.87
C LEU A 204 -4.45 -9.14 18.83
N GLU A 205 -3.57 -8.19 18.50
CA GLU A 205 -2.48 -7.76 19.37
C GLU A 205 -3.01 -7.22 20.69
N ALA A 206 -3.95 -6.27 20.64
CA ALA A 206 -4.54 -5.69 21.84
C ALA A 206 -5.24 -6.74 22.71
N TYR A 207 -5.95 -7.68 22.08
CA TYR A 207 -6.63 -8.79 22.74
C TYR A 207 -5.64 -9.74 23.43
N MET A 208 -4.64 -10.24 22.71
CA MET A 208 -3.67 -11.21 23.24
C MET A 208 -2.79 -10.61 24.33
N LYS A 209 -2.37 -9.35 24.17
CA LYS A 209 -1.60 -8.65 25.20
C LYS A 209 -2.37 -8.52 26.52
N ARG A 210 -3.68 -8.33 26.43
CA ARG A 210 -4.54 -8.20 27.63
C ARG A 210 -4.96 -9.53 28.22
N SER A 211 -5.30 -10.52 27.42
CA SER A 211 -5.78 -11.83 27.87
C SER A 211 -4.67 -12.75 28.37
N ALA A 212 -3.52 -12.76 27.71
CA ALA A 212 -2.41 -13.67 28.01
C ALA A 212 -1.11 -12.99 28.43
N GLY A 213 -1.02 -11.65 28.39
CA GLY A 213 0.22 -10.90 28.64
C GLY A 213 1.30 -11.14 27.58
N VAL A 214 0.94 -11.69 26.43
CA VAL A 214 1.84 -12.13 25.36
C VAL A 214 1.85 -11.10 24.24
N ASP A 215 3.05 -10.74 23.77
CA ASP A 215 3.20 -9.94 22.55
C ASP A 215 2.96 -10.86 21.34
N VAL A 216 1.96 -10.53 20.55
CA VAL A 216 1.58 -11.30 19.37
C VAL A 216 2.74 -11.46 18.39
N TYR A 217 3.55 -10.44 18.25
CA TYR A 217 4.68 -10.45 17.31
C TYR A 217 5.80 -11.43 17.69
N ASP A 218 5.89 -11.83 18.95
CA ASP A 218 6.85 -12.84 19.40
C ASP A 218 6.36 -14.28 19.17
N GLN A 219 5.07 -14.45 18.87
CA GLN A 219 4.42 -15.76 18.71
C GLN A 219 4.05 -16.08 17.24
N VAL A 220 4.07 -15.09 16.37
CA VAL A 220 3.76 -15.28 14.94
C VAL A 220 4.94 -15.96 14.24
N GLU A 221 4.66 -16.96 13.41
CA GLU A 221 5.65 -17.64 12.58
C GLU A 221 6.03 -16.79 11.37
N TYR A 222 7.03 -15.93 11.53
CA TYR A 222 7.59 -15.14 10.44
C TYR A 222 8.64 -15.91 9.66
N LYS A 223 8.79 -15.59 8.37
CA LYS A 223 9.88 -16.10 7.52
C LYS A 223 11.27 -15.64 7.99
N GLY A 224 11.32 -14.56 8.76
CA GLY A 224 12.51 -13.96 9.32
C GLY A 224 12.24 -12.55 9.83
N THR A 225 13.25 -11.93 10.42
CA THR A 225 13.18 -10.56 10.93
C THR A 225 14.09 -9.64 10.11
N ILE A 226 13.58 -8.49 9.70
CA ILE A 226 14.31 -7.47 8.94
C ILE A 226 14.34 -6.18 9.77
N VAL A 227 15.53 -5.66 10.03
CA VAL A 227 15.71 -4.31 10.57
C VAL A 227 15.75 -3.33 9.41
N LEU A 228 14.90 -2.30 9.43
CA LEU A 228 14.79 -1.33 8.36
C LEU A 228 14.85 0.10 8.89
N GLY A 229 15.58 0.98 8.22
CA GLY A 229 15.69 2.38 8.61
C GLY A 229 16.24 3.26 7.50
N THR A 230 16.02 4.56 7.61
CA THR A 230 16.69 5.56 6.76
C THR A 230 17.96 6.03 7.46
N VAL A 231 19.08 6.03 6.74
CA VAL A 231 20.41 6.30 7.29
C VAL A 231 20.55 7.70 7.91
N HIS A 232 21.62 7.89 8.69
CA HIS A 232 21.93 9.17 9.32
C HIS A 232 21.98 10.32 8.29
N GLN A 233 21.45 11.48 8.69
CA GLN A 233 21.31 12.68 7.86
C GLN A 233 20.33 12.57 6.68
N ASP A 234 19.58 11.49 6.57
CA ASP A 234 18.52 11.34 5.58
C ASP A 234 17.15 11.25 6.24
N VAL A 235 16.19 12.04 5.73
CA VAL A 235 14.81 12.14 6.27
C VAL A 235 13.77 11.51 5.34
N HIS A 236 14.20 10.96 4.22
CA HIS A 236 13.29 10.42 3.21
C HIS A 236 12.77 9.04 3.64
N SER A 237 11.50 8.98 4.02
CA SER A 237 10.88 7.74 4.53
C SER A 237 10.05 6.97 3.51
N ILE A 238 9.51 7.63 2.47
CA ILE A 238 8.50 7.04 1.57
C ILE A 238 8.95 5.69 1.00
N GLY A 239 10.18 5.62 0.46
CA GLY A 239 10.73 4.38 -0.09
C GLY A 239 10.90 3.29 0.97
N LYS A 240 11.36 3.67 2.16
CA LYS A 240 11.51 2.79 3.32
C LYS A 240 10.16 2.25 3.79
N ASP A 241 9.16 3.13 3.94
CA ASP A 241 7.82 2.76 4.42
C ASP A 241 7.12 1.83 3.43
N LEU A 242 7.36 2.04 2.14
CA LEU A 242 6.90 1.15 1.09
C LEU A 242 7.56 -0.22 1.18
N ALA A 243 8.89 -0.26 1.32
CA ALA A 243 9.64 -1.51 1.49
C ALA A 243 9.20 -2.26 2.75
N LYS A 244 8.98 -1.56 3.87
CA LYS A 244 8.41 -2.12 5.09
C LYS A 244 7.10 -2.84 4.81
N THR A 245 6.15 -2.15 4.18
CA THR A 245 4.83 -2.73 3.86
C THR A 245 4.97 -3.97 2.96
N LEU A 246 5.88 -3.94 1.99
CA LEU A 246 6.14 -5.10 1.13
C LEU A 246 6.69 -6.28 1.94
N PHE A 247 7.71 -6.09 2.76
CA PHE A 247 8.29 -7.15 3.57
C PHE A 247 7.28 -7.74 4.57
N GLU A 248 6.47 -6.91 5.21
CA GLU A 248 5.37 -7.36 6.07
C GLU A 248 4.38 -8.23 5.29
N ASN A 249 3.99 -7.82 4.08
CA ASN A 249 3.13 -8.62 3.20
C ASN A 249 3.77 -9.92 2.69
N TYR A 250 5.11 -9.99 2.63
CA TYR A 250 5.82 -11.22 2.34
C TYR A 250 6.02 -12.13 3.56
N GLY A 251 5.47 -11.76 4.71
CA GLY A 251 5.52 -12.56 5.93
C GLY A 251 6.82 -12.40 6.73
N TYR A 252 7.48 -11.26 6.62
CA TYR A 252 8.63 -10.92 7.47
C TYR A 252 8.20 -10.00 8.62
N ARG A 253 8.82 -10.19 9.79
CA ARG A 253 8.76 -9.20 10.86
C ARG A 253 9.67 -8.03 10.50
N VAL A 254 9.16 -6.80 10.53
CA VAL A 254 9.98 -5.61 10.25
C VAL A 254 10.13 -4.76 11.50
N ILE A 255 11.38 -4.55 11.91
CA ILE A 255 11.77 -3.62 12.97
C ILE A 255 12.16 -2.31 12.31
N ASP A 256 11.28 -1.32 12.40
CA ASP A 256 11.45 -0.01 11.77
C ASP A 256 12.14 0.98 12.71
N LEU A 257 13.35 1.39 12.37
CA LEU A 257 14.16 2.35 13.14
C LEU A 257 13.85 3.82 12.78
N GLY A 258 12.91 4.06 11.85
CA GLY A 258 12.56 5.41 11.43
C GLY A 258 13.55 6.03 10.45
N VAL A 259 13.76 7.33 10.58
CA VAL A 259 14.67 8.14 9.74
C VAL A 259 15.85 8.67 10.56
N MET A 260 16.90 9.17 9.88
CA MET A 260 18.12 9.71 10.51
C MET A 260 18.81 8.72 11.46
N THR A 261 18.74 7.45 11.18
CA THR A 261 19.19 6.37 12.07
C THR A 261 20.71 6.20 12.00
N PRO A 262 21.42 6.29 13.14
CA PRO A 262 22.85 6.02 13.19
C PRO A 262 23.15 4.55 12.87
N LEU A 263 24.30 4.28 12.21
CA LEU A 263 24.71 2.92 11.84
C LEU A 263 24.72 1.94 13.03
N GLN A 264 25.16 2.42 14.21
CA GLN A 264 25.19 1.58 15.41
C GLN A 264 23.81 1.07 15.81
N ALA A 265 22.75 1.88 15.63
CA ALA A 265 21.37 1.49 15.96
C ALA A 265 20.89 0.31 15.10
N PHE A 266 21.29 0.25 13.82
CA PHE A 266 21.00 -0.91 12.97
C PHE A 266 21.66 -2.19 13.48
N ILE A 267 22.93 -2.09 13.93
CA ILE A 267 23.70 -3.22 14.45
C ILE A 267 23.08 -3.71 15.77
N ASP A 268 22.74 -2.78 16.65
CA ASP A 268 22.19 -3.10 17.97
C ASP A 268 20.79 -3.74 17.83
N ALA A 269 19.92 -3.17 17.02
CA ALA A 269 18.61 -3.75 16.74
C ALA A 269 18.69 -5.11 16.05
N ALA A 270 19.64 -5.28 15.12
CA ALA A 270 19.84 -6.57 14.45
C ALA A 270 20.26 -7.68 15.44
N LYS A 271 21.11 -7.36 16.42
CA LYS A 271 21.51 -8.28 17.48
C LYS A 271 20.36 -8.56 18.46
N GLU A 272 19.67 -7.51 18.90
CA GLU A 272 18.57 -7.60 19.86
C GLU A 272 17.43 -8.49 19.33
N HIS A 273 17.06 -8.31 18.07
CA HIS A 273 15.95 -9.03 17.44
C HIS A 273 16.37 -10.25 16.63
N ASN A 274 17.64 -10.65 16.71
CA ASN A 274 18.21 -11.75 15.90
C ASN A 274 17.82 -11.65 14.43
N ALA A 275 18.04 -10.48 13.83
CA ALA A 275 17.55 -10.17 12.50
C ALA A 275 18.26 -11.00 11.41
N THR A 276 17.49 -11.44 10.43
CA THR A 276 17.95 -12.16 9.24
C THR A 276 18.61 -11.22 8.23
N ALA A 277 18.15 -9.96 8.20
CA ALA A 277 18.66 -8.95 7.28
C ALA A 277 18.53 -7.54 7.84
N ILE A 278 19.38 -6.64 7.33
CA ILE A 278 19.33 -5.20 7.59
C ILE A 278 19.07 -4.50 6.25
N GLY A 279 18.04 -3.66 6.20
CA GLY A 279 17.72 -2.78 5.08
C GLY A 279 18.01 -1.32 5.43
N MET A 280 18.84 -0.67 4.63
CA MET A 280 19.14 0.74 4.77
C MET A 280 18.61 1.52 3.57
N SER A 281 17.95 2.66 3.83
CA SER A 281 17.41 3.54 2.80
C SER A 281 18.19 4.85 2.79
N ALA A 282 18.57 5.32 1.61
CA ALA A 282 19.12 6.64 1.37
C ALA A 282 18.62 7.16 0.03
N LEU A 283 18.20 8.41 -0.04
CA LEU A 283 17.80 9.05 -1.29
C LEU A 283 18.94 9.86 -1.91
N LEU A 284 19.73 10.51 -1.09
CA LEU A 284 20.82 11.40 -1.54
C LEU A 284 22.13 10.62 -1.65
N VAL A 285 22.93 10.93 -2.68
CA VAL A 285 24.27 10.34 -2.86
C VAL A 285 25.16 10.63 -1.65
N GLN A 286 25.02 11.83 -1.06
CA GLN A 286 25.80 12.18 0.13
C GLN A 286 25.45 11.31 1.34
N THR A 287 24.18 10.98 1.53
CA THR A 287 23.72 10.17 2.67
C THR A 287 23.97 8.67 2.48
N SER A 288 24.11 8.20 1.23
CA SER A 288 24.49 6.79 0.96
C SER A 288 25.85 6.42 1.52
N ASN A 289 26.74 7.38 1.78
CA ASN A 289 28.04 7.13 2.43
C ASN A 289 27.91 6.70 3.91
N HIS A 290 26.71 6.80 4.49
CA HIS A 290 26.39 6.37 5.85
C HIS A 290 25.83 4.92 5.91
N MET A 291 25.78 4.19 4.78
CA MET A 291 25.50 2.75 4.70
C MET A 291 26.76 1.93 5.04
#